data_8f04713df96140bf381e8a88eef2e68f
#
_entry.id   8f04713df96140bf381e8a88eef2e68f
#
_cell.length_a   1.000
_cell.length_b   1.000
_cell.length_c   1.000
_cell.angle_alpha   90.00
_cell.angle_beta   90.00
_cell.angle_gamma   90.00
#
_symmetry.space_group_name_H-M   'P 1'
#
loop_
_entity.id
_entity.type
_entity.pdbx_description
1 polymer ?
#
loop_
_entity_poly.entity_id
_entity_poly.type
_entity_poly.pdbx_seq_one_letter_code
_entity_poly.pdbx_strand_id
1 'polypeptide(L)'
;IEYGFMAAIGEGFEVLEKSAFNYDYEAVARVWNNGSVIRSWLMELTESAFSKDAKLDEIRGIMHSSGEGKWTLDEALDLQVATPVIAMSLLMRYRSLEDETFTGKIVAALRNEFGGHAVEKNTK
;
A
#
# COMPACT_ATOMS: atom_id res chain seq x y z
N ILE A 1 9.66 -10.79 3.25
CA ILE A 1 10.45 -9.70 2.65
C ILE A 1 9.70 -9.09 1.47
N GLU A 2 9.19 -9.90 0.58
CA GLU A 2 8.47 -9.44 -0.63
C GLU A 2 7.33 -8.47 -0.33
N TYR A 3 6.50 -8.72 0.69
CA TYR A 3 5.40 -7.84 1.07
C TYR A 3 5.85 -6.41 1.37
N GLY A 4 6.93 -6.26 2.14
CA GLY A 4 7.50 -4.96 2.46
C GLY A 4 8.10 -4.27 1.23
N PHE A 5 8.75 -5.04 0.36
CA PHE A 5 9.31 -4.50 -0.87
C PHE A 5 8.22 -4.04 -1.85
N MET A 6 7.19 -4.84 -2.05
CA MET A 6 6.05 -4.45 -2.90
C MET A 6 5.31 -3.23 -2.34
N ALA A 7 5.11 -3.17 -1.02
CA ALA A 7 4.51 -2.02 -0.38
C ALA A 7 5.32 -0.75 -0.61
N ALA A 8 6.64 -0.80 -0.43
CA ALA A 8 7.52 0.35 -0.66
C ALA A 8 7.50 0.83 -2.13
N ILE A 9 7.49 -0.08 -3.10
CA ILE A 9 7.32 0.26 -4.52
C ILE A 9 5.97 0.97 -4.73
N GLY A 10 4.87 0.39 -4.23
CA GLY A 10 3.53 0.95 -4.36
C GLY A 10 3.42 2.35 -3.75
N GLU A 11 3.92 2.55 -2.54
CA GLU A 11 3.96 3.85 -1.86
C GLU A 11 4.77 4.88 -2.66
N GLY A 12 5.91 4.48 -3.22
CA GLY A 12 6.72 5.35 -4.07
C GLY A 12 5.97 5.83 -5.30
N PHE A 13 5.28 4.94 -6.01
CA PHE A 13 4.44 5.32 -7.15
C PHE A 13 3.22 6.15 -6.73
N GLU A 14 2.60 5.89 -5.59
CA GLU A 14 1.50 6.71 -5.09
C GLU A 14 1.93 8.15 -4.80
N VAL A 15 3.13 8.35 -4.26
CA VAL A 15 3.70 9.71 -4.08
C VAL A 15 3.85 10.41 -5.43
N LEU A 16 4.32 9.71 -6.47
CA LEU A 16 4.42 10.28 -7.80
C LEU A 16 3.03 10.63 -8.37
N GLU A 17 2.05 9.74 -8.21
CA GLU A 17 0.66 9.96 -8.68
C GLU A 17 0.00 11.17 -8.02
N LYS A 18 0.24 11.39 -6.73
CA LYS A 18 -0.29 12.54 -5.98
C LYS A 18 0.50 13.84 -6.19
N SER A 19 1.65 13.79 -6.85
CA SER A 19 2.48 14.96 -7.10
C SER A 19 1.85 15.89 -8.17
N ALA A 20 2.39 17.10 -8.29
CA ALA A 20 1.95 18.07 -9.32
C ALA A 20 2.44 17.74 -10.74
N PHE A 21 3.23 16.68 -10.89
CA PHE A 21 3.85 16.33 -12.17
C PHE A 21 3.12 15.15 -12.82
N ASN A 22 3.11 15.12 -14.14
CA ASN A 22 2.58 13.99 -14.90
C ASN A 22 3.75 13.11 -15.34
N TYR A 23 3.83 11.90 -14.79
CA TYR A 23 4.88 10.93 -15.08
C TYR A 23 4.40 9.83 -16.03
N ASP A 24 5.30 9.38 -16.88
CA ASP A 24 5.22 8.10 -17.56
C ASP A 24 5.76 7.01 -16.60
N TYR A 25 4.86 6.25 -15.97
CA TYR A 25 5.24 5.27 -14.94
C TYR A 25 6.00 4.08 -15.50
N GLU A 26 5.75 3.68 -16.73
CA GLU A 26 6.55 2.68 -17.41
C GLU A 26 8.01 3.15 -17.53
N ALA A 27 8.21 4.39 -17.97
CA ALA A 27 9.55 4.97 -18.09
C ALA A 27 10.23 5.13 -16.72
N VAL A 28 9.50 5.53 -15.67
CA VAL A 28 10.02 5.60 -14.30
C VAL A 28 10.47 4.22 -13.82
N ALA A 29 9.63 3.20 -13.96
CA ALA A 29 9.96 1.83 -13.57
C ALA A 29 11.20 1.32 -14.33
N ARG A 30 11.29 1.60 -15.64
CA ARG A 30 12.46 1.26 -16.47
C ARG A 30 13.74 1.92 -15.96
N VAL A 31 13.71 3.20 -15.64
CA VAL A 31 14.85 3.92 -15.06
C VAL A 31 15.26 3.31 -13.73
N TRP A 32 14.31 3.06 -12.84
CA TRP A 32 14.61 2.46 -11.54
C TRP A 32 15.15 1.04 -11.65
N ASN A 33 14.70 0.28 -12.65
CA ASN A 33 15.17 -1.09 -12.87
C ASN A 33 16.57 -1.15 -13.52
N ASN A 34 16.99 -0.13 -14.25
CA ASN A 34 18.25 -0.13 -14.97
C ASN A 34 19.30 0.82 -14.40
N GLY A 35 18.90 1.86 -13.68
CA GLY A 35 19.78 2.92 -13.18
C GLY A 35 19.74 3.14 -11.67
N SER A 36 19.13 2.25 -10.88
CA SER A 36 19.03 2.44 -9.44
C SER A 36 19.31 1.18 -8.63
N VAL A 37 19.55 1.38 -7.33
CA VAL A 37 19.82 0.29 -6.38
C VAL A 37 18.62 -0.63 -6.13
N ILE A 38 17.40 -0.20 -6.47
CA ILE A 38 16.18 -0.99 -6.31
C ILE A 38 15.82 -1.84 -7.53
N ARG A 39 16.72 -1.97 -8.49
CA ARG A 39 16.57 -2.89 -9.62
C ARG A 39 16.28 -4.30 -9.12
N SER A 40 15.29 -4.97 -9.73
CA SER A 40 14.82 -6.27 -9.26
C SER A 40 13.82 -6.86 -10.25
N TRP A 41 13.53 -8.14 -10.09
CA TRP A 41 12.44 -8.74 -10.82
C TRP A 41 11.09 -8.07 -10.51
N LEU A 42 10.84 -7.67 -9.26
CA LEU A 42 9.62 -6.90 -8.94
C LEU A 42 9.54 -5.58 -9.71
N MET A 43 10.64 -4.88 -9.90
CA MET A 43 10.65 -3.65 -10.69
C MET A 43 10.46 -3.91 -12.19
N GLU A 44 11.01 -4.99 -12.72
CA GLU A 44 10.74 -5.45 -14.10
C GLU A 44 9.24 -5.76 -14.29
N LEU A 45 8.63 -6.47 -13.33
CA LEU A 45 7.19 -6.76 -13.35
C LEU A 45 6.34 -5.49 -13.22
N THR A 46 6.81 -4.49 -12.47
CA THR A 46 6.16 -3.18 -12.37
C THR A 46 6.18 -2.45 -13.71
N GLU A 47 7.32 -2.42 -14.40
CA GLU A 47 7.43 -1.89 -15.78
C GLU A 47 6.45 -2.61 -16.72
N SER A 48 6.42 -3.94 -16.67
CA SER A 48 5.50 -4.76 -17.47
C SER A 48 4.03 -4.48 -17.17
N ALA A 49 3.66 -4.21 -15.91
CA ALA A 49 2.30 -3.85 -15.55
C ALA A 49 1.90 -2.50 -16.18
N PHE A 50 2.73 -1.47 -16.05
CA PHE A 50 2.46 -0.16 -16.64
C PHE A 50 2.48 -0.14 -18.16
N SER A 51 3.21 -1.03 -18.82
CA SER A 51 3.17 -1.17 -20.28
C SER A 51 1.84 -1.68 -20.80
N LYS A 52 1.07 -2.38 -19.97
CA LYS A 52 -0.26 -2.93 -20.32
C LYS A 52 -1.39 -1.96 -19.96
N ASP A 53 -1.26 -1.28 -18.84
CA ASP A 53 -2.22 -0.29 -18.33
C ASP A 53 -1.44 0.84 -17.65
N ALA A 54 -1.29 1.96 -18.37
CA ALA A 54 -0.40 3.05 -17.98
C ALA A 54 -0.72 3.70 -16.62
N LYS A 55 -1.95 3.57 -16.15
CA LYS A 55 -2.43 4.12 -14.87
C LYS A 55 -3.04 3.07 -13.94
N LEU A 56 -3.01 1.81 -14.34
CA LEU A 56 -3.64 0.68 -13.64
C LEU A 56 -5.14 0.91 -13.39
N ASP A 57 -5.83 1.59 -14.33
CA ASP A 57 -7.24 1.97 -14.18
C ASP A 57 -8.18 0.75 -14.18
N GLU A 58 -7.76 -0.37 -14.74
CA GLU A 58 -8.52 -1.62 -14.77
C GLU A 58 -8.37 -2.44 -13.47
N ILE A 59 -7.49 -2.02 -12.55
CA ILE A 59 -7.17 -2.76 -11.32
C ILE A 59 -7.72 -2.03 -10.09
N ARG A 60 -8.49 -2.74 -9.27
CA ARG A 60 -8.88 -2.23 -7.95
C ARG A 60 -7.75 -2.39 -6.94
N GLY A 61 -7.55 -1.39 -6.08
CA GLY A 61 -6.52 -1.40 -5.03
C GLY A 61 -6.82 -2.34 -3.85
N ILE A 62 -7.27 -3.57 -4.13
CA ILE A 62 -7.57 -4.60 -3.13
C ILE A 62 -6.43 -5.61 -3.11
N MET A 63 -5.74 -5.69 -1.98
CA MET A 63 -4.54 -6.50 -1.83
C MET A 63 -4.83 -7.74 -0.98
N HIS A 64 -5.18 -8.84 -1.62
CA HIS A 64 -5.28 -10.11 -0.90
C HIS A 64 -3.90 -10.64 -0.48
N SER A 65 -3.89 -11.50 0.54
CA SER A 65 -2.67 -12.19 0.99
C SER A 65 -2.88 -13.69 0.99
N SER A 66 -1.84 -14.44 0.61
CA SER A 66 -1.87 -15.90 0.53
C SER A 66 -1.43 -16.63 1.81
N GLY A 67 -0.96 -15.87 2.82
CA GLY A 67 -0.67 -16.39 4.17
C GLY A 67 0.80 -16.28 4.59
N GLU A 68 1.74 -16.23 3.67
CA GLU A 68 3.19 -16.28 3.99
C GLU A 68 3.64 -15.07 4.82
N GLY A 69 3.10 -13.89 4.57
CA GLY A 69 3.37 -12.69 5.36
C GLY A 69 2.88 -12.83 6.80
N LYS A 70 1.69 -13.41 6.99
CA LYS A 70 1.14 -13.68 8.31
C LYS A 70 1.98 -14.71 9.08
N TRP A 71 2.32 -15.83 8.45
CA TRP A 71 3.15 -16.86 9.10
C TRP A 71 4.53 -16.32 9.49
N THR A 72 5.13 -15.48 8.65
CA THR A 72 6.40 -14.81 8.98
C THR A 72 6.24 -13.90 10.20
N LEU A 73 5.13 -13.15 10.29
CA LEU A 73 4.87 -12.27 11.43
C LEU A 73 4.59 -13.08 12.70
N ASP A 74 3.80 -14.16 12.61
CA ASP A 74 3.53 -15.05 13.74
C ASP A 74 4.85 -15.60 14.32
N GLU A 75 5.74 -16.10 13.47
CA GLU A 75 7.07 -16.59 13.88
C GLU A 75 7.92 -15.48 14.50
N ALA A 76 7.90 -14.27 13.91
CA ALA A 76 8.64 -13.14 14.47
C ALA A 76 8.16 -12.75 15.87
N LEU A 77 6.84 -12.82 16.13
CA LEU A 77 6.26 -12.56 17.44
C LEU A 77 6.69 -13.64 18.45
N ASP A 78 6.67 -14.92 18.08
CA ASP A 78 7.10 -16.03 18.93
C ASP A 78 8.59 -15.92 19.29
N LEU A 79 9.41 -15.49 18.34
CA LEU A 79 10.85 -15.27 18.53
C LEU A 79 11.19 -13.90 19.16
N GLN A 80 10.20 -13.05 19.41
CA GLN A 80 10.39 -11.68 19.93
C GLN A 80 11.30 -10.81 19.03
N VAL A 81 11.19 -10.99 17.71
CA VAL A 81 11.92 -10.22 16.69
C VAL A 81 11.07 -9.08 16.16
N ALA A 82 11.59 -7.85 16.20
CA ALA A 82 10.92 -6.71 15.64
C ALA A 82 10.93 -6.74 14.10
N THR A 83 9.75 -6.79 13.48
CA THR A 83 9.57 -6.79 12.02
C THR A 83 8.58 -5.71 11.55
N PRO A 84 8.81 -4.42 11.86
CA PRO A 84 7.82 -3.37 11.61
C PRO A 84 7.44 -3.25 10.11
N VAL A 85 8.39 -3.39 9.20
CA VAL A 85 8.15 -3.28 7.76
C VAL A 85 7.23 -4.41 7.27
N ILE A 86 7.52 -5.66 7.65
CA ILE A 86 6.69 -6.81 7.26
C ILE A 86 5.31 -6.71 7.92
N ALA A 87 5.25 -6.38 9.20
CA ALA A 87 4.01 -6.24 9.93
C ALA A 87 3.09 -5.18 9.29
N MET A 88 3.61 -3.98 9.02
CA MET A 88 2.83 -2.91 8.40
C MET A 88 2.38 -3.27 6.98
N SER A 89 3.23 -3.91 6.19
CA SER A 89 2.85 -4.33 4.83
C SER A 89 1.70 -5.35 4.84
N LEU A 90 1.66 -6.26 5.80
CA LEU A 90 0.53 -7.19 5.98
C LEU A 90 -0.74 -6.46 6.44
N LEU A 91 -0.63 -5.58 7.43
CA LEU A 91 -1.77 -4.81 7.95
C LEU A 91 -2.39 -3.91 6.86
N MET A 92 -1.58 -3.32 5.99
CA MET A 92 -2.08 -2.54 4.85
C MET A 92 -2.84 -3.40 3.84
N ARG A 93 -2.47 -4.67 3.66
CA ARG A 93 -3.29 -5.60 2.86
C ARG A 93 -4.66 -5.81 3.50
N TYR A 94 -4.73 -6.06 4.80
CA TYR A 94 -6.01 -6.18 5.49
C TYR A 94 -6.83 -4.88 5.39
N ARG A 95 -6.17 -3.72 5.57
CA ARG A 95 -6.84 -2.42 5.44
C ARG A 95 -7.45 -2.20 4.06
N SER A 96 -6.81 -2.71 3.00
CA SER A 96 -7.30 -2.54 1.63
C SER A 96 -8.59 -3.31 1.32
N LEU A 97 -9.00 -4.25 2.18
CA LEU A 97 -10.22 -5.04 2.00
C LEU A 97 -11.47 -4.29 2.46
N GLU A 98 -11.34 -3.14 3.11
CA GLU A 98 -12.44 -2.40 3.71
C GLU A 98 -12.50 -0.96 3.18
N ASP A 99 -13.68 -0.55 2.68
CA ASP A 99 -13.93 0.83 2.25
C ASP A 99 -14.07 1.76 3.46
N GLU A 100 -14.74 1.29 4.53
CA GLU A 100 -14.90 1.99 5.81
C GLU A 100 -14.49 1.09 6.97
N THR A 101 -13.93 1.67 8.03
CA THR A 101 -13.57 0.93 9.24
C THR A 101 -14.34 1.43 10.46
N PHE A 102 -14.66 0.54 11.38
CA PHE A 102 -15.24 0.92 12.66
C PHE A 102 -14.28 1.80 13.48
N THR A 103 -12.97 1.57 13.35
CA THR A 103 -11.92 2.45 13.90
C THR A 103 -12.08 3.88 13.42
N GLY A 104 -12.29 4.08 12.12
CA GLY A 104 -12.52 5.40 11.54
C GLY A 104 -13.77 6.07 12.12
N LYS A 105 -14.85 5.30 12.29
CA LYS A 105 -16.11 5.79 12.89
C LYS A 105 -15.91 6.24 14.34
N ILE A 106 -15.20 5.47 15.14
CA ILE A 106 -14.90 5.84 16.54
C ILE A 106 -14.05 7.12 16.59
N VAL A 107 -13.01 7.23 15.80
CA VAL A 107 -12.15 8.42 15.76
C VAL A 107 -12.95 9.66 15.33
N ALA A 108 -13.78 9.54 14.29
CA ALA A 108 -14.64 10.63 13.84
C ALA A 108 -15.64 11.07 14.93
N ALA A 109 -16.28 10.11 15.61
CA ALA A 109 -17.18 10.38 16.71
C ALA A 109 -16.47 11.09 17.88
N LEU A 110 -15.30 10.61 18.28
CA LEU A 110 -14.52 11.23 19.37
C LEU A 110 -14.11 12.66 19.01
N ARG A 111 -13.66 12.92 17.79
CA ARG A 111 -13.32 14.28 17.33
C ARG A 111 -14.54 15.20 17.36
N ASN A 112 -15.72 14.70 17.07
CA ASN A 112 -16.95 15.47 17.20
C ASN A 112 -17.27 15.76 18.66
N GLU A 113 -17.20 14.76 19.55
CA GLU A 113 -17.58 14.89 20.97
C GLU A 113 -16.67 15.88 21.72
N PHE A 114 -15.35 15.80 21.58
CA PHE A 114 -14.45 16.68 22.34
C PHE A 114 -14.14 18.00 21.64
N GLY A 115 -14.21 18.09 20.30
CA GLY A 115 -13.78 19.25 19.52
C GLY A 115 -14.86 19.87 18.64
N GLY A 116 -16.07 19.31 18.59
CA GLY A 116 -17.15 19.78 17.71
C GLY A 116 -16.83 19.67 16.22
N HIS A 117 -15.82 18.86 15.83
CA HIS A 117 -15.48 18.68 14.43
C HIS A 117 -16.62 18.01 13.66
N ALA A 118 -16.90 18.50 12.46
CA ALA A 118 -17.94 17.92 11.61
C ALA A 118 -17.65 16.44 11.30
N VAL A 119 -18.67 15.62 11.27
CA VAL A 119 -18.62 14.22 10.83
C VAL A 119 -19.36 14.08 9.51
N GLU A 120 -18.82 13.26 8.61
CA GLU A 120 -19.54 12.85 7.41
C GLU A 120 -20.58 11.79 7.79
N LYS A 121 -21.81 11.95 7.29
CA LYS A 121 -22.89 11.01 7.57
C LYS A 121 -23.09 10.09 6.38
N ASN A 122 -23.38 8.82 6.66
CA ASN A 122 -23.80 7.90 5.61
C ASN A 122 -25.05 8.45 4.92
N THR A 123 -24.96 8.70 3.63
CA THR A 123 -26.14 8.89 2.79
C THR A 123 -26.82 7.53 2.63
N LYS A 124 -28.05 7.41 3.18
CA LYS A 124 -28.90 6.24 2.94
C LYS A 124 -29.37 6.21 1.51
#